data_5fedc41f9e364ca4d1faab7e6c712a9d
#
_entry.id   5fedc41f9e364ca4d1faab7e6c712a9d
#
_cell.length_a   1.000
_cell.length_b   1.000
_cell.length_c   1.000
_cell.angle_alpha   90.00
_cell.angle_beta   90.00
_cell.angle_gamma   90.00
#
_symmetry.space_group_name_H-M   'P 1'
#
loop_
_entity.id
_entity.type
_entity.pdbx_description
1 polymer ?
#
loop_
_entity_poly.entity_id
_entity_poly.type
_entity_poly.pdbx_seq_one_letter_code
_entity_poly.pdbx_strand_id
1 'polypeptide(L)'
;MNEKIISLKNVGKSFFVRTNIFGGKRELKILEGVNLDVEKGEVLALVGESGCGKTTTAKIIAGILKVNEGEVLFKGKNIWKMGKDEFERYRMAVQMIHQDPYASLNPTRNIISTLSAPLLKHKIVPRTEVKDKVAELLRMVDLTPIEEYMFKYPHQLSGGERQRVTIARSLTTNPEFLVADEPVSMLDVSIRLGVIELLKDLKKKMNVSFLFVTHDLAMAKYFALDGKIAVMYLGKIVEYGGTKDTIDKPLHPYTRALLLAIPEADPEITRRKRMPPLRSPDVPGFSSLPSGCRFHTRCPEFMEGKCDVEEPPLFDVGGRKVACWLYENSGDV
;
A
#
# COMPACT_ATOMS: atom_id res chain seq x y z
N MET A 1 -23.61 8.45 2.11
CA MET A 1 -22.13 8.52 2.04
C MET A 1 -21.60 7.47 3.01
N ASN A 2 -20.76 6.56 2.54
CA ASN A 2 -20.13 5.57 3.41
C ASN A 2 -19.17 6.24 4.38
N GLU A 3 -19.02 5.66 5.57
CA GLU A 3 -18.12 6.16 6.61
C GLU A 3 -16.66 5.99 6.17
N LYS A 4 -15.89 7.12 6.12
CA LYS A 4 -14.44 7.06 5.85
C LYS A 4 -13.72 6.53 7.08
N ILE A 5 -13.01 5.41 6.92
CA ILE A 5 -12.21 4.82 8.00
C ILE A 5 -10.83 5.46 8.10
N ILE A 6 -10.19 5.73 6.96
CA ILE A 6 -8.89 6.43 6.86
C ILE A 6 -9.02 7.58 5.87
N SER A 7 -8.46 8.75 6.23
CA SER A 7 -8.30 9.89 5.32
C SER A 7 -6.92 10.51 5.48
N LEU A 8 -6.23 10.72 4.37
CA LEU A 8 -5.03 11.54 4.28
C LEU A 8 -5.43 12.88 3.69
N LYS A 9 -5.07 13.99 4.36
CA LYS A 9 -5.34 15.35 3.90
C LYS A 9 -4.04 16.11 3.77
N ASN A 10 -3.66 16.42 2.53
CA ASN A 10 -2.46 17.19 2.18
C ASN A 10 -1.19 16.66 2.87
N VAL A 11 -1.02 15.34 2.89
CA VAL A 11 0.08 14.70 3.63
C VAL A 11 1.41 14.90 2.91
N GLY A 12 2.38 15.47 3.66
CA GLY A 12 3.77 15.64 3.26
C GLY A 12 4.72 14.90 4.19
N LYS A 13 5.79 14.32 3.61
CA LYS A 13 6.86 13.66 4.35
C LYS A 13 8.22 13.89 3.76
N SER A 14 9.12 14.42 4.58
CA SER A 14 10.52 14.63 4.24
C SER A 14 11.45 13.84 5.16
N PHE A 15 12.63 13.50 4.63
CA PHE A 15 13.74 12.93 5.36
C PHE A 15 14.99 13.77 5.16
N PHE A 16 15.83 13.85 6.19
CA PHE A 16 17.12 14.53 6.12
C PHE A 16 18.25 13.52 5.94
N VAL A 17 18.97 13.62 4.84
CA VAL A 17 20.13 12.77 4.53
C VAL A 17 21.40 13.61 4.60
N ARG A 18 22.46 13.10 5.25
CA ARG A 18 23.78 13.73 5.22
C ARG A 18 24.43 13.47 3.86
N THR A 19 24.87 14.53 3.19
CA THR A 19 25.48 14.42 1.86
C THR A 19 26.93 13.93 1.90
N ASN A 20 27.69 14.26 2.97
CA ASN A 20 29.07 13.81 3.21
C ASN A 20 29.37 13.82 4.70
N ILE A 21 30.54 13.25 5.13
CA ILE A 21 30.98 13.23 6.54
C ILE A 21 31.10 14.65 7.10
N PHE A 22 31.47 15.63 6.25
CA PHE A 22 31.55 17.07 6.58
C PHE A 22 30.47 17.93 5.91
N GLY A 23 29.49 17.31 5.23
CA GLY A 23 28.45 17.98 4.45
C GLY A 23 27.21 18.35 5.22
N GLY A 24 26.45 19.32 4.70
CA GLY A 24 25.18 19.74 5.24
C GLY A 24 24.10 18.62 5.14
N LYS A 25 22.99 18.79 5.87
CA LYS A 25 21.81 17.95 5.74
C LYS A 25 21.03 18.38 4.50
N ARG A 26 20.70 17.44 3.63
CA ARG A 26 19.79 17.66 2.51
C ARG A 26 18.42 17.10 2.84
N GLU A 27 17.38 17.89 2.59
CA GLU A 27 16.01 17.45 2.69
C GLU A 27 15.59 16.69 1.43
N LEU A 28 15.02 15.50 1.60
CA LEU A 28 14.41 14.71 0.54
C LEU A 28 12.90 14.66 0.78
N LYS A 29 12.13 15.34 -0.04
CA LYS A 29 10.65 15.32 0.00
C LYS A 29 10.14 14.03 -0.65
N ILE A 30 9.75 13.06 0.17
CA ILE A 30 9.29 11.74 -0.29
C ILE A 30 7.79 11.74 -0.61
N LEU A 31 6.99 12.47 0.17
CA LEU A 31 5.56 12.66 -0.11
C LEU A 31 5.25 14.15 -0.11
N GLU A 32 4.36 14.58 -1.00
CA GLU A 32 3.93 15.96 -1.09
C GLU A 32 2.47 16.04 -1.52
N GLY A 33 1.64 16.63 -0.67
CA GLY A 33 0.24 16.89 -0.96
C GLY A 33 -0.62 15.65 -1.18
N VAL A 34 -0.28 14.51 -0.52
CA VAL A 34 -1.02 13.26 -0.72
C VAL A 34 -2.40 13.33 -0.06
N ASN A 35 -3.43 13.13 -0.88
CA ASN A 35 -4.83 13.06 -0.47
C ASN A 35 -5.39 11.69 -0.86
N LEU A 36 -5.88 10.92 0.12
CA LEU A 36 -6.47 9.59 -0.09
C LEU A 36 -7.57 9.36 0.93
N ASP A 37 -8.66 8.74 0.50
CA ASP A 37 -9.75 8.31 1.37
C ASP A 37 -9.98 6.81 1.19
N VAL A 38 -10.21 6.11 2.30
CA VAL A 38 -10.65 4.70 2.29
C VAL A 38 -11.93 4.60 3.11
N GLU A 39 -12.95 4.02 2.52
CA GLU A 39 -14.24 3.77 3.17
C GLU A 39 -14.21 2.46 3.98
N LYS A 40 -15.12 2.34 4.93
CA LYS A 40 -15.23 1.11 5.72
C LYS A 40 -15.60 -0.09 4.84
N GLY A 41 -14.84 -1.19 4.98
CA GLY A 41 -14.99 -2.40 4.16
C GLY A 41 -14.43 -2.28 2.74
N GLU A 42 -13.84 -1.14 2.37
CA GLU A 42 -13.25 -0.90 1.06
C GLU A 42 -11.80 -1.42 0.96
N VAL A 43 -11.38 -1.75 -0.25
CA VAL A 43 -9.97 -1.95 -0.61
C VAL A 43 -9.51 -0.76 -1.45
N LEU A 44 -8.46 -0.09 -0.99
CA LEU A 44 -7.70 0.86 -1.80
C LEU A 44 -6.38 0.21 -2.21
N ALA A 45 -6.16 0.00 -3.51
CA ALA A 45 -4.86 -0.38 -4.04
C ALA A 45 -4.00 0.87 -4.23
N LEU A 46 -2.77 0.86 -3.71
CA LEU A 46 -1.76 1.91 -3.94
C LEU A 46 -0.64 1.34 -4.79
N VAL A 47 -0.55 1.80 -6.04
CA VAL A 47 0.36 1.24 -7.04
C VAL A 47 1.35 2.28 -7.57
N GLY A 48 2.46 1.83 -8.13
CA GLY A 48 3.51 2.66 -8.72
C GLY A 48 4.86 1.97 -8.72
N GLU A 49 5.85 2.57 -9.38
CA GLU A 49 7.23 2.06 -9.43
C GLU A 49 7.86 1.94 -8.04
N SER A 50 8.90 1.09 -7.92
CA SER A 50 9.65 0.94 -6.66
C SER A 50 10.25 2.29 -6.23
N GLY A 51 10.22 2.58 -4.93
CA GLY A 51 10.77 3.81 -4.37
C GLY A 51 9.89 5.06 -4.53
N CYS A 52 8.70 5.02 -5.16
CA CYS A 52 7.87 6.22 -5.38
C CYS A 52 7.17 6.78 -4.13
N GLY A 53 7.28 6.13 -2.96
CA GLY A 53 6.70 6.61 -1.69
C GLY A 53 5.59 5.72 -1.09
N LYS A 54 5.20 4.61 -1.72
CA LYS A 54 4.13 3.70 -1.27
C LYS A 54 4.31 3.19 0.16
N THR A 55 5.47 2.58 0.46
CA THR A 55 5.80 2.10 1.80
C THR A 55 5.84 3.22 2.85
N THR A 56 6.25 4.44 2.46
CA THR A 56 6.20 5.61 3.35
C THR A 56 4.75 5.95 3.68
N THR A 57 3.87 5.98 2.70
CA THR A 57 2.42 6.18 2.89
C THR A 57 1.81 5.08 3.77
N ALA A 58 2.16 3.82 3.53
CA ALA A 58 1.74 2.68 4.34
C ALA A 58 2.14 2.82 5.82
N LYS A 59 3.40 3.17 6.10
CA LYS A 59 3.91 3.39 7.46
C LYS A 59 3.28 4.59 8.16
N ILE A 60 2.93 5.64 7.42
CA ILE A 60 2.20 6.80 7.94
C ILE A 60 0.79 6.38 8.37
N ILE A 61 0.06 5.65 7.52
CA ILE A 61 -1.28 5.14 7.84
C ILE A 61 -1.23 4.12 8.98
N ALA A 62 -0.20 3.31 9.10
CA ALA A 62 -0.03 2.40 10.23
C ALA A 62 0.37 3.10 11.56
N GLY A 63 0.53 4.43 11.56
CA GLY A 63 0.96 5.20 12.75
C GLY A 63 2.39 4.90 13.19
N ILE A 64 3.23 4.38 12.28
CA ILE A 64 4.65 4.09 12.53
C ILE A 64 5.51 5.33 12.24
N LEU A 65 5.12 6.09 11.21
CA LEU A 65 5.87 7.25 10.74
C LEU A 65 5.02 8.52 10.82
N LYS A 66 5.48 9.52 11.55
CA LYS A 66 4.79 10.80 11.67
C LYS A 66 4.97 11.65 10.40
N VAL A 67 3.90 12.35 10.00
CA VAL A 67 3.91 13.32 8.90
C VAL A 67 4.69 14.58 9.25
N ASN A 68 5.20 15.29 8.25
CA ASN A 68 5.75 16.63 8.40
C ASN A 68 4.66 17.69 8.18
N GLU A 69 3.75 17.41 7.22
CA GLU A 69 2.66 18.30 6.82
C GLU A 69 1.37 17.51 6.68
N GLY A 70 0.25 18.21 6.81
CA GLY A 70 -1.08 17.63 6.62
C GLY A 70 -1.57 16.81 7.81
N GLU A 71 -2.62 16.03 7.57
CA GLU A 71 -3.31 15.28 8.61
C GLU A 71 -3.60 13.83 8.18
N VAL A 72 -3.52 12.92 9.15
CA VAL A 72 -3.98 11.52 9.02
C VAL A 72 -5.17 11.33 9.92
N LEU A 73 -6.31 11.03 9.35
CA LEU A 73 -7.55 10.87 10.10
C LEU A 73 -7.96 9.40 10.13
N PHE A 74 -8.28 8.92 11.32
CA PHE A 74 -8.96 7.65 11.55
C PHE A 74 -10.37 7.95 12.09
N LYS A 75 -11.39 7.54 11.35
CA LYS A 75 -12.80 7.84 11.68
C LYS A 75 -13.02 9.33 11.99
N GLY A 76 -12.42 10.20 11.18
CA GLY A 76 -12.51 11.66 11.30
C GLY A 76 -11.60 12.31 12.34
N LYS A 77 -10.87 11.56 13.18
CA LYS A 77 -9.96 12.10 14.20
C LYS A 77 -8.50 12.02 13.76
N ASN A 78 -7.75 13.12 13.93
CA ASN A 78 -6.33 13.14 13.60
C ASN A 78 -5.53 12.27 14.60
N ILE A 79 -4.87 11.22 14.06
CA ILE A 79 -4.16 10.24 14.87
C ILE A 79 -2.99 10.82 15.68
N TRP A 80 -2.36 11.89 15.19
CA TRP A 80 -1.24 12.55 15.85
C TRP A 80 -1.66 13.56 16.94
N LYS A 81 -2.99 13.83 17.04
CA LYS A 81 -3.59 14.64 18.10
C LYS A 81 -4.29 13.78 19.16
N MET A 82 -4.31 12.45 18.99
CA MET A 82 -4.88 11.51 19.97
C MET A 82 -4.06 11.45 21.26
N GLY A 83 -4.74 11.27 22.38
CA GLY A 83 -4.08 10.91 23.64
C GLY A 83 -3.49 9.49 23.58
N LYS A 84 -2.64 9.15 24.55
CA LYS A 84 -1.90 7.87 24.58
C LYS A 84 -2.82 6.64 24.44
N ASP A 85 -3.90 6.58 25.20
CA ASP A 85 -4.81 5.43 25.21
C ASP A 85 -5.63 5.34 23.91
N GLU A 86 -6.00 6.48 23.32
CA GLU A 86 -6.71 6.54 22.05
C GLU A 86 -5.79 6.14 20.90
N PHE A 87 -4.53 6.58 20.91
CA PHE A 87 -3.54 6.18 19.93
C PHE A 87 -3.19 4.68 20.03
N GLU A 88 -3.18 4.11 21.25
CA GLU A 88 -2.99 2.68 21.43
C GLU A 88 -4.17 1.88 20.84
N ARG A 89 -5.41 2.32 21.07
CA ARG A 89 -6.60 1.73 20.40
C ARG A 89 -6.54 1.84 18.89
N TYR A 90 -6.11 2.99 18.37
CA TYR A 90 -5.85 3.14 16.95
C TYR A 90 -4.85 2.10 16.43
N ARG A 91 -3.73 1.92 17.10
CA ARG A 91 -2.71 0.93 16.72
C ARG A 91 -3.18 -0.53 16.82
N MET A 92 -4.17 -0.83 17.63
CA MET A 92 -4.82 -2.14 17.61
C MET A 92 -5.80 -2.27 16.44
N ALA A 93 -6.54 -1.22 16.13
CA ALA A 93 -7.52 -1.20 15.04
C ALA A 93 -6.87 -1.16 13.64
N VAL A 94 -5.66 -0.61 13.52
CA VAL A 94 -4.91 -0.51 12.25
C VAL A 94 -3.62 -1.32 12.36
N GLN A 95 -3.56 -2.43 11.62
CA GLN A 95 -2.42 -3.34 11.63
C GLN A 95 -1.71 -3.36 10.28
N MET A 96 -0.42 -3.74 10.28
CA MET A 96 0.41 -3.76 9.08
C MET A 96 0.96 -5.17 8.82
N ILE A 97 0.78 -5.64 7.60
CA ILE A 97 1.44 -6.80 7.03
C ILE A 97 2.65 -6.28 6.27
N HIS A 98 3.85 -6.62 6.71
CA HIS A 98 5.10 -6.13 6.14
C HIS A 98 5.52 -6.93 4.90
N GLN A 99 6.30 -6.29 4.05
CA GLN A 99 6.85 -6.85 2.82
C GLN A 99 7.74 -8.06 3.06
N ASP A 100 8.59 -8.02 4.08
CA ASP A 100 9.53 -9.09 4.41
C ASP A 100 9.03 -9.92 5.59
N PRO A 101 8.54 -11.16 5.36
CA PRO A 101 8.09 -12.06 6.42
C PRO A 101 9.27 -12.59 7.26
N TYR A 102 10.51 -12.59 6.72
CA TYR A 102 11.70 -13.02 7.43
C TYR A 102 12.10 -12.01 8.51
N ALA A 103 12.13 -10.74 8.18
CA ALA A 103 12.42 -9.66 9.12
C ALA A 103 11.28 -9.41 10.12
N SER A 104 10.06 -9.85 9.79
CA SER A 104 8.86 -9.61 10.60
C SER A 104 8.74 -10.53 11.81
N LEU A 105 9.34 -11.70 11.81
CA LEU A 105 9.22 -12.71 12.86
C LEU A 105 10.54 -12.85 13.62
N ASN A 106 10.46 -12.93 14.96
CA ASN A 106 11.64 -13.21 15.77
C ASN A 106 12.04 -14.69 15.60
N PRO A 107 13.24 -15.00 15.06
CA PRO A 107 13.65 -16.37 14.77
C PRO A 107 13.82 -17.26 16.01
N THR A 108 13.97 -16.66 17.20
CA THR A 108 14.14 -17.38 18.47
C THR A 108 12.83 -17.73 19.17
N ARG A 109 11.69 -17.29 18.61
CA ARG A 109 10.35 -17.55 19.15
C ARG A 109 9.58 -18.50 18.25
N ASN A 110 8.96 -19.51 18.83
CA ASN A 110 8.02 -20.35 18.11
C ASN A 110 6.71 -19.60 17.81
N ILE A 111 5.87 -20.19 16.95
CA ILE A 111 4.67 -19.55 16.44
C ILE A 111 3.67 -19.24 17.54
N ILE A 112 3.43 -20.18 18.48
CA ILE A 112 2.52 -19.93 19.59
C ILE A 112 2.99 -18.73 20.44
N SER A 113 4.28 -18.62 20.75
CA SER A 113 4.83 -17.49 21.52
C SER A 113 4.70 -16.17 20.75
N THR A 114 4.87 -16.23 19.42
CA THR A 114 4.75 -15.06 18.54
C THR A 114 3.33 -14.51 18.50
N LEU A 115 2.33 -15.40 18.36
CA LEU A 115 0.91 -15.01 18.28
C LEU A 115 0.33 -14.70 19.67
N SER A 116 0.81 -15.35 20.73
CA SER A 116 0.34 -15.11 22.10
C SER A 116 0.78 -13.74 22.65
N ALA A 117 1.94 -13.23 22.20
CA ALA A 117 2.49 -11.98 22.74
C ALA A 117 1.53 -10.78 22.61
N PRO A 118 0.96 -10.46 21.44
CA PRO A 118 -0.02 -9.36 21.33
C PRO A 118 -1.33 -9.67 22.06
N LEU A 119 -1.82 -10.93 22.05
CA LEU A 119 -3.04 -11.33 22.75
C LEU A 119 -2.96 -11.05 24.25
N LEU A 120 -1.81 -11.42 24.86
CA LEU A 120 -1.57 -11.20 26.30
C LEU A 120 -1.27 -9.73 26.61
N LYS A 121 -0.46 -9.07 25.79
CA LYS A 121 -0.09 -7.66 26.00
C LYS A 121 -1.31 -6.74 26.01
N HIS A 122 -2.22 -6.94 25.07
CA HIS A 122 -3.42 -6.12 24.93
C HIS A 122 -4.65 -6.71 25.64
N LYS A 123 -4.47 -7.81 26.39
CA LYS A 123 -5.54 -8.48 27.15
C LYS A 123 -6.75 -8.82 26.29
N ILE A 124 -6.51 -9.30 25.06
CA ILE A 124 -7.56 -9.63 24.09
C ILE A 124 -8.37 -10.84 24.57
N VAL A 125 -7.69 -11.83 25.17
CA VAL A 125 -8.31 -13.00 25.80
C VAL A 125 -7.62 -13.30 27.14
N PRO A 126 -8.31 -14.03 28.09
CA PRO A 126 -7.68 -14.56 29.30
C PRO A 126 -6.52 -15.51 28.96
N ARG A 127 -5.55 -15.65 29.88
CA ARG A 127 -4.40 -16.56 29.68
C ARG A 127 -4.81 -18.00 29.39
N THR A 128 -5.90 -18.45 29.95
CA THR A 128 -6.46 -19.81 29.76
C THR A 128 -6.93 -20.06 28.34
N GLU A 129 -7.36 -19.03 27.60
CA GLU A 129 -7.92 -19.13 26.25
C GLU A 129 -6.93 -18.82 25.13
N VAL A 130 -5.71 -18.38 25.49
CA VAL A 130 -4.69 -17.96 24.50
C VAL A 130 -4.36 -19.07 23.50
N LYS A 131 -4.24 -20.33 23.95
CA LYS A 131 -3.93 -21.46 23.08
C LYS A 131 -5.04 -21.70 22.05
N ASP A 132 -6.28 -21.63 22.47
CA ASP A 132 -7.45 -21.83 21.60
C ASP A 132 -7.58 -20.67 20.59
N LYS A 133 -7.30 -19.42 21.03
CA LYS A 133 -7.28 -18.26 20.12
C LYS A 133 -6.16 -18.34 19.10
N VAL A 134 -4.98 -18.83 19.49
CA VAL A 134 -3.88 -19.10 18.55
C VAL A 134 -4.28 -20.17 17.54
N ALA A 135 -4.97 -21.24 17.98
CA ALA A 135 -5.48 -22.27 17.10
C ALA A 135 -6.50 -21.71 16.07
N GLU A 136 -7.40 -20.85 16.53
CA GLU A 136 -8.35 -20.16 15.66
C GLU A 136 -7.63 -19.31 14.59
N LEU A 137 -6.64 -18.50 15.01
CA LEU A 137 -5.86 -17.65 14.10
C LEU A 137 -5.10 -18.48 13.05
N LEU A 138 -4.52 -19.62 13.43
CA LEU A 138 -3.85 -20.51 12.47
C LEU A 138 -4.83 -21.13 11.47
N ARG A 139 -6.06 -21.50 11.90
CA ARG A 139 -7.11 -21.96 10.97
C ARG A 139 -7.51 -20.87 10.00
N MET A 140 -7.65 -19.62 10.48
CA MET A 140 -8.04 -18.49 9.64
C MET A 140 -7.05 -18.22 8.48
N VAL A 141 -5.79 -18.64 8.64
CA VAL A 141 -4.74 -18.48 7.62
C VAL A 141 -4.35 -19.79 6.95
N ASP A 142 -5.19 -20.83 7.05
CA ASP A 142 -5.01 -22.17 6.45
C ASP A 142 -3.67 -22.83 6.83
N LEU A 143 -3.22 -22.71 8.07
CA LEU A 143 -2.08 -23.43 8.63
C LEU A 143 -2.57 -24.61 9.44
N THR A 144 -2.74 -25.75 8.77
CA THR A 144 -3.20 -27.02 9.35
C THR A 144 -2.29 -28.17 8.94
N PRO A 145 -2.05 -29.20 9.84
CA PRO A 145 -2.61 -29.37 11.18
C PRO A 145 -2.00 -28.40 12.19
N ILE A 146 -2.85 -27.87 13.09
CA ILE A 146 -2.49 -26.78 13.99
C ILE A 146 -1.37 -27.14 14.96
N GLU A 147 -1.44 -28.34 15.52
CA GLU A 147 -0.48 -28.85 16.50
C GLU A 147 0.94 -28.86 15.94
N GLU A 148 1.08 -29.12 14.65
CA GLU A 148 2.37 -29.10 13.96
C GLU A 148 2.92 -27.68 13.84
N TYR A 149 2.08 -26.69 13.47
CA TYR A 149 2.54 -25.31 13.27
C TYR A 149 2.77 -24.54 14.55
N MET A 150 2.00 -24.79 15.62
CA MET A 150 2.09 -24.04 16.88
C MET A 150 3.50 -23.99 17.44
N PHE A 151 4.22 -25.10 17.37
CA PHE A 151 5.52 -25.25 18.01
C PHE A 151 6.71 -25.08 17.06
N LYS A 152 6.46 -24.93 15.74
CA LYS A 152 7.51 -24.62 14.77
C LYS A 152 8.11 -23.23 15.03
N TYR A 153 9.36 -23.09 14.65
CA TYR A 153 10.06 -21.80 14.59
C TYR A 153 10.00 -21.22 13.17
N PRO A 154 10.19 -19.89 12.98
CA PRO A 154 10.14 -19.28 11.66
C PRO A 154 11.06 -19.93 10.61
N HIS A 155 12.24 -20.39 10.99
CA HIS A 155 13.18 -21.04 10.08
C HIS A 155 12.74 -22.44 9.59
N GLN A 156 11.75 -23.04 10.22
CA GLN A 156 11.15 -24.33 9.85
C GLN A 156 9.96 -24.19 8.90
N LEU A 157 9.62 -22.97 8.52
CA LEU A 157 8.48 -22.63 7.65
C LEU A 157 8.96 -22.24 6.25
N SER A 158 8.20 -22.63 5.24
CA SER A 158 8.33 -22.08 3.89
C SER A 158 8.02 -20.57 3.86
N GLY A 159 8.37 -19.88 2.75
CA GLY A 159 8.08 -18.46 2.59
C GLY A 159 6.58 -18.14 2.71
N GLY A 160 5.74 -18.94 2.07
CA GLY A 160 4.27 -18.78 2.12
C GLY A 160 3.67 -19.04 3.49
N GLU A 161 4.10 -20.11 4.18
CA GLU A 161 3.66 -20.41 5.56
C GLU A 161 4.09 -19.30 6.53
N ARG A 162 5.32 -18.78 6.38
CA ARG A 162 5.82 -17.66 7.18
C ARG A 162 4.99 -16.39 6.95
N GLN A 163 4.62 -16.11 5.71
CA GLN A 163 3.72 -15.00 5.38
C GLN A 163 2.34 -15.18 6.01
N ARG A 164 1.77 -16.40 5.98
CA ARG A 164 0.51 -16.71 6.65
C ARG A 164 0.57 -16.48 8.17
N VAL A 165 1.69 -16.83 8.82
CA VAL A 165 1.92 -16.51 10.25
C VAL A 165 1.98 -14.99 10.47
N THR A 166 2.62 -14.24 9.59
CA THR A 166 2.66 -12.77 9.67
C THR A 166 1.26 -12.17 9.53
N ILE A 167 0.45 -12.71 8.63
CA ILE A 167 -0.97 -12.33 8.49
C ILE A 167 -1.72 -12.68 9.78
N ALA A 168 -1.61 -13.91 10.30
CA ALA A 168 -2.25 -14.32 11.56
C ALA A 168 -1.90 -13.38 12.71
N ARG A 169 -0.63 -12.95 12.81
CA ARG A 169 -0.19 -11.99 13.82
C ARG A 169 -0.90 -10.64 13.68
N SER A 170 -1.10 -10.14 12.46
CA SER A 170 -1.84 -8.89 12.25
C SER A 170 -3.32 -9.00 12.62
N LEU A 171 -3.89 -10.20 12.64
CA LEU A 171 -5.29 -10.45 13.03
C LEU A 171 -5.49 -10.58 14.54
N THR A 172 -4.44 -10.70 15.34
CA THR A 172 -4.54 -10.94 16.79
C THR A 172 -5.36 -9.89 17.54
N THR A 173 -5.36 -8.64 17.08
CA THR A 173 -6.07 -7.52 17.69
C THR A 173 -7.45 -7.29 17.11
N ASN A 174 -7.93 -8.17 16.23
CA ASN A 174 -9.19 -8.02 15.49
C ASN A 174 -9.28 -6.64 14.79
N PRO A 175 -8.39 -6.33 13.85
CA PRO A 175 -8.25 -5.00 13.25
C PRO A 175 -9.46 -4.61 12.39
N GLU A 176 -9.74 -3.31 12.32
CA GLU A 176 -10.73 -2.74 11.39
C GLU A 176 -10.10 -2.35 10.04
N PHE A 177 -8.77 -2.16 10.03
CA PHE A 177 -8.02 -1.75 8.86
C PHE A 177 -6.68 -2.50 8.76
N LEU A 178 -6.39 -3.04 7.60
CA LEU A 178 -5.11 -3.70 7.31
C LEU A 178 -4.33 -2.95 6.25
N VAL A 179 -3.09 -2.62 6.56
CA VAL A 179 -2.11 -2.11 5.61
C VAL A 179 -1.27 -3.28 5.12
N ALA A 180 -1.46 -3.73 3.90
CA ALA A 180 -0.69 -4.80 3.29
C ALA A 180 0.37 -4.19 2.36
N ASP A 181 1.62 -4.08 2.86
CA ASP A 181 2.73 -3.49 2.12
C ASP A 181 3.48 -4.57 1.36
N GLU A 182 3.22 -4.68 0.07
CA GLU A 182 3.78 -5.67 -0.85
C GLU A 182 3.73 -7.13 -0.30
N PRO A 183 2.56 -7.62 0.15
CA PRO A 183 2.46 -8.83 0.97
C PRO A 183 2.87 -10.12 0.26
N VAL A 184 3.10 -10.08 -1.04
CA VAL A 184 3.46 -11.26 -1.86
C VAL A 184 4.74 -11.08 -2.68
N SER A 185 5.43 -9.94 -2.57
CA SER A 185 6.59 -9.62 -3.41
C SER A 185 7.77 -10.60 -3.21
N MET A 186 7.96 -11.09 -1.98
CA MET A 186 9.03 -12.03 -1.60
C MET A 186 8.64 -13.50 -1.77
N LEU A 187 7.49 -13.80 -2.36
CA LEU A 187 6.99 -15.15 -2.54
C LEU A 187 7.12 -15.62 -3.99
N ASP A 188 7.26 -16.93 -4.16
CA ASP A 188 7.22 -17.58 -5.47
C ASP A 188 5.86 -17.36 -6.14
N VAL A 189 5.86 -17.24 -7.46
CA VAL A 189 4.66 -16.90 -8.26
C VAL A 189 3.50 -17.85 -7.97
N SER A 190 3.77 -19.15 -7.80
CA SER A 190 2.77 -20.18 -7.51
C SER A 190 2.05 -19.99 -6.16
N ILE A 191 2.71 -19.35 -5.19
CA ILE A 191 2.18 -19.16 -3.83
C ILE A 191 1.44 -17.82 -3.71
N ARG A 192 1.82 -16.83 -4.53
CA ARG A 192 1.26 -15.45 -4.46
C ARG A 192 -0.26 -15.43 -4.50
N LEU A 193 -0.84 -16.16 -5.46
CA LEU A 193 -2.29 -16.17 -5.64
C LEU A 193 -3.02 -16.72 -4.40
N GLY A 194 -2.52 -17.80 -3.81
CA GLY A 194 -3.12 -18.38 -2.60
C GLY A 194 -3.08 -17.44 -1.39
N VAL A 195 -2.04 -16.59 -1.26
CA VAL A 195 -2.01 -15.56 -0.20
C VAL A 195 -2.97 -14.42 -0.50
N ILE A 196 -3.11 -13.99 -1.76
CA ILE A 196 -4.10 -12.95 -2.13
C ILE A 196 -5.53 -13.46 -1.91
N GLU A 197 -5.83 -14.71 -2.24
CA GLU A 197 -7.15 -15.29 -1.99
C GLU A 197 -7.45 -15.37 -0.48
N LEU A 198 -6.47 -15.78 0.33
CA LEU A 198 -6.59 -15.71 1.78
C LEU A 198 -6.96 -14.30 2.26
N LEU A 199 -6.29 -13.25 1.77
CA LEU A 199 -6.60 -11.86 2.13
C LEU A 199 -8.01 -11.45 1.68
N LYS A 200 -8.49 -11.91 0.50
CA LYS A 200 -9.87 -11.68 0.03
C LYS A 200 -10.89 -12.35 0.94
N ASP A 201 -10.63 -13.56 1.36
CA ASP A 201 -11.50 -14.29 2.28
C ASP A 201 -11.56 -13.64 3.66
N LEU A 202 -10.40 -13.21 4.18
CA LEU A 202 -10.32 -12.46 5.44
C LEU A 202 -11.10 -11.14 5.35
N LYS A 203 -10.98 -10.40 4.24
CA LYS A 203 -11.79 -9.20 3.99
C LYS A 203 -13.27 -9.49 4.11
N LYS A 204 -13.76 -10.55 3.46
CA LYS A 204 -15.19 -10.92 3.47
C LYS A 204 -15.64 -11.37 4.87
N LYS A 205 -14.87 -12.25 5.52
CA LYS A 205 -15.23 -12.83 6.83
C LYS A 205 -15.21 -11.81 7.96
N MET A 206 -14.25 -10.89 7.96
CA MET A 206 -14.03 -9.92 9.04
C MET A 206 -14.59 -8.52 8.72
N ASN A 207 -15.03 -8.27 7.50
CA ASN A 207 -15.43 -6.94 7.00
C ASN A 207 -14.35 -5.86 7.24
N VAL A 208 -13.07 -6.25 7.10
CA VAL A 208 -11.92 -5.39 7.32
C VAL A 208 -11.62 -4.58 6.05
N SER A 209 -11.23 -3.32 6.24
CA SER A 209 -10.82 -2.44 5.14
C SER A 209 -9.33 -2.60 4.86
N PHE A 210 -8.89 -2.35 3.62
CA PHE A 210 -7.50 -2.54 3.23
C PHE A 210 -6.89 -1.34 2.52
N LEU A 211 -5.62 -1.05 2.86
CA LEU A 211 -4.67 -0.44 1.93
C LEU A 211 -3.78 -1.57 1.39
N PHE A 212 -3.89 -1.86 0.11
CA PHE A 212 -3.09 -2.87 -0.58
C PHE A 212 -2.01 -2.20 -1.42
N VAL A 213 -0.77 -2.24 -0.96
CA VAL A 213 0.38 -1.65 -1.64
C VAL A 213 1.05 -2.70 -2.52
N THR A 214 1.24 -2.39 -3.78
CA THR A 214 1.94 -3.27 -4.72
C THR A 214 2.54 -2.47 -5.89
N HIS A 215 3.55 -3.03 -6.55
CA HIS A 215 4.02 -2.56 -7.86
C HIS A 215 3.40 -3.35 -9.01
N ASP A 216 2.67 -4.42 -8.71
CA ASP A 216 2.01 -5.30 -9.69
C ASP A 216 0.53 -4.90 -9.86
N LEU A 217 0.23 -4.29 -11.01
CA LEU A 217 -1.14 -3.87 -11.36
C LEU A 217 -2.10 -5.04 -11.58
N ALA A 218 -1.60 -6.22 -11.99
CA ALA A 218 -2.44 -7.41 -12.13
C ALA A 218 -2.93 -7.89 -10.75
N MET A 219 -2.05 -7.90 -9.75
CA MET A 219 -2.40 -8.21 -8.36
C MET A 219 -3.33 -7.13 -7.77
N ALA A 220 -3.08 -5.85 -8.08
CA ALA A 220 -3.97 -4.75 -7.68
C ALA A 220 -5.38 -4.92 -8.26
N LYS A 221 -5.48 -5.21 -9.59
CA LYS A 221 -6.77 -5.50 -10.24
C LYS A 221 -7.47 -6.68 -9.58
N TYR A 222 -6.75 -7.78 -9.35
CA TYR A 222 -7.32 -9.00 -8.79
C TYR A 222 -7.84 -8.81 -7.36
N PHE A 223 -7.12 -8.08 -6.49
CA PHE A 223 -7.50 -7.89 -5.10
C PHE A 223 -8.51 -6.76 -4.89
N ALA A 224 -8.40 -5.66 -5.64
CA ALA A 224 -9.19 -4.44 -5.46
C ALA A 224 -10.20 -4.18 -6.60
N LEU A 225 -10.67 -5.20 -7.33
CA LEU A 225 -11.52 -5.04 -8.53
C LEU A 225 -12.76 -4.17 -8.25
N ASP A 226 -13.44 -4.42 -7.12
CA ASP A 226 -14.64 -3.70 -6.69
C ASP A 226 -14.32 -2.51 -5.76
N GLY A 227 -13.04 -2.14 -5.65
CA GLY A 227 -12.55 -1.06 -4.82
C GLY A 227 -11.98 0.09 -5.63
N LYS A 228 -11.06 0.82 -5.00
CA LYS A 228 -10.38 1.96 -5.63
C LYS A 228 -8.90 1.68 -5.83
N ILE A 229 -8.31 2.39 -6.79
CA ILE A 229 -6.88 2.40 -7.05
C ILE A 229 -6.34 3.83 -7.01
N ALA A 230 -5.18 4.00 -6.40
CA ALA A 230 -4.39 5.22 -6.42
C ALA A 230 -3.04 4.92 -7.07
N VAL A 231 -2.71 5.62 -8.14
CA VAL A 231 -1.43 5.51 -8.83
C VAL A 231 -0.50 6.59 -8.31
N MET A 232 0.66 6.18 -7.78
CA MET A 232 1.64 7.08 -7.18
C MET A 232 2.90 7.15 -8.04
N TYR A 233 3.36 8.36 -8.31
CA TYR A 233 4.63 8.64 -8.97
C TYR A 233 5.43 9.69 -8.20
N LEU A 234 6.68 9.38 -7.82
CA LEU A 234 7.58 10.27 -7.10
C LEU A 234 6.91 11.08 -5.96
N GLY A 235 6.16 10.38 -5.09
CA GLY A 235 5.54 10.96 -3.91
C GLY A 235 4.23 11.71 -4.12
N LYS A 236 3.65 11.66 -5.30
CA LYS A 236 2.35 12.27 -5.64
C LYS A 236 1.37 11.25 -6.18
N ILE A 237 0.08 11.46 -5.90
CA ILE A 237 -0.98 10.70 -6.55
C ILE A 237 -1.24 11.34 -7.91
N VAL A 238 -1.02 10.57 -8.97
CA VAL A 238 -1.19 11.03 -10.36
C VAL A 238 -2.53 10.61 -10.97
N GLU A 239 -3.10 9.51 -10.47
CA GLU A 239 -4.45 9.08 -10.86
C GLU A 239 -5.12 8.36 -9.69
N TYR A 240 -6.44 8.56 -9.50
CA TYR A 240 -7.23 7.96 -8.43
C TYR A 240 -8.66 7.74 -8.90
N GLY A 241 -9.20 6.55 -8.67
CA GLY A 241 -10.58 6.23 -9.06
C GLY A 241 -10.96 4.78 -8.79
N GLY A 242 -12.08 4.34 -9.34
CA GLY A 242 -12.47 2.94 -9.34
C GLY A 242 -11.42 2.07 -10.04
N THR A 243 -11.08 0.93 -9.44
CA THR A 243 -9.99 0.08 -9.96
C THR A 243 -10.27 -0.37 -11.39
N LYS A 244 -11.49 -0.85 -11.68
CA LYS A 244 -11.88 -1.31 -12.99
C LYS A 244 -11.72 -0.22 -14.05
N ASP A 245 -12.30 0.96 -13.80
CA ASP A 245 -12.29 2.06 -14.76
C ASP A 245 -10.87 2.60 -15.01
N THR A 246 -10.05 2.68 -13.95
CA THR A 246 -8.67 3.16 -14.06
C THR A 246 -7.78 2.20 -14.84
N ILE A 247 -8.00 0.88 -14.69
CA ILE A 247 -7.21 -0.11 -15.42
C ILE A 247 -7.70 -0.28 -16.86
N ASP A 248 -9.01 -0.30 -17.09
CA ASP A 248 -9.57 -0.53 -18.42
C ASP A 248 -9.45 0.74 -19.31
N LYS A 249 -9.50 1.94 -18.71
CA LYS A 249 -9.37 3.23 -19.42
C LYS A 249 -8.47 4.20 -18.64
N PRO A 250 -7.15 3.94 -18.58
CA PRO A 250 -6.22 4.79 -17.83
C PRO A 250 -6.17 6.21 -18.41
N LEU A 251 -6.22 7.21 -17.55
CA LEU A 251 -6.18 8.61 -17.95
C LEU A 251 -4.74 9.11 -18.00
N HIS A 252 -3.98 8.94 -16.93
CA HIS A 252 -2.62 9.48 -16.85
C HIS A 252 -1.64 8.71 -17.76
N PRO A 253 -0.77 9.39 -18.54
CA PRO A 253 0.22 8.73 -19.40
C PRO A 253 1.14 7.74 -18.66
N TYR A 254 1.47 8.01 -17.40
CA TYR A 254 2.23 7.08 -16.54
C TYR A 254 1.45 5.80 -16.24
N THR A 255 0.15 5.89 -15.94
CA THR A 255 -0.71 4.71 -15.71
C THR A 255 -0.79 3.84 -16.96
N ARG A 256 -0.90 4.47 -18.15
CA ARG A 256 -0.86 3.78 -19.45
C ARG A 256 0.47 3.05 -19.64
N ALA A 257 1.59 3.72 -19.33
CA ALA A 257 2.92 3.12 -19.43
C ALA A 257 3.09 1.92 -18.49
N LEU A 258 2.61 2.02 -17.23
CA LEU A 258 2.66 0.91 -16.26
C LEU A 258 1.84 -0.30 -16.74
N LEU A 259 0.64 -0.08 -17.28
CA LEU A 259 -0.23 -1.15 -17.78
C LEU A 259 0.37 -1.85 -19.02
N LEU A 260 0.98 -1.08 -19.91
CA LEU A 260 1.64 -1.63 -21.09
C LEU A 260 2.91 -2.42 -20.76
N ALA A 261 3.55 -2.11 -19.65
CA ALA A 261 4.74 -2.84 -19.17
C ALA A 261 4.41 -4.22 -18.56
N ILE A 262 3.13 -4.53 -18.30
CA ILE A 262 2.72 -5.84 -17.80
C ILE A 262 2.85 -6.87 -18.93
N PRO A 263 3.66 -7.95 -18.74
CA PRO A 263 3.73 -9.03 -19.71
C PRO A 263 2.37 -9.75 -19.85
N GLU A 264 1.97 -10.04 -21.06
CA GLU A 264 0.84 -10.95 -21.33
C GLU A 264 1.32 -12.40 -21.32
N ALA A 265 0.40 -13.32 -20.96
CA ALA A 265 0.67 -14.74 -21.01
C ALA A 265 1.00 -15.22 -22.43
N ASP A 266 0.45 -14.55 -23.47
CA ASP A 266 0.76 -14.78 -24.86
C ASP A 266 1.95 -13.90 -25.31
N PRO A 267 3.10 -14.49 -25.68
CA PRO A 267 4.27 -13.74 -26.15
C PRO A 267 3.99 -12.93 -27.43
N GLU A 268 3.06 -13.38 -28.31
CA GLU A 268 2.72 -12.64 -29.51
C GLU A 268 1.95 -11.36 -29.19
N ILE A 269 1.03 -11.41 -28.23
CA ILE A 269 0.31 -10.21 -27.75
C ILE A 269 1.31 -9.25 -27.12
N THR A 270 2.22 -9.75 -26.29
CA THR A 270 3.28 -8.92 -25.66
C THR A 270 4.15 -8.23 -26.72
N ARG A 271 4.54 -8.93 -27.79
CA ARG A 271 5.33 -8.35 -28.91
C ARG A 271 4.56 -7.32 -29.73
N ARG A 272 3.23 -7.45 -29.83
CA ARG A 272 2.36 -6.50 -30.54
C ARG A 272 2.03 -5.25 -29.70
N LYS A 273 2.15 -5.32 -28.37
CA LYS A 273 2.01 -4.16 -27.50
C LYS A 273 3.13 -3.16 -27.80
N ARG A 274 2.82 -2.13 -28.59
CA ARG A 274 3.75 -1.01 -28.77
C ARG A 274 3.60 -0.09 -27.57
N MET A 275 4.59 -0.09 -26.68
CA MET A 275 4.70 0.99 -25.71
C MET A 275 4.89 2.31 -26.47
N PRO A 276 4.09 3.37 -26.17
CA PRO A 276 4.45 4.69 -26.66
C PRO A 276 5.89 4.95 -26.17
N PRO A 277 6.79 5.42 -27.04
CA PRO A 277 8.17 5.65 -26.66
C PRO A 277 8.19 6.69 -25.53
N LEU A 278 8.63 6.27 -24.35
CA LEU A 278 8.91 7.22 -23.27
C LEU A 278 10.04 8.17 -23.74
N ARG A 279 9.93 9.45 -23.40
CA ARG A 279 10.99 10.44 -23.74
C ARG A 279 12.33 10.07 -23.12
N SER A 280 12.32 9.47 -21.92
CA SER A 280 13.48 8.89 -21.26
C SER A 280 13.08 7.62 -20.51
N PRO A 281 13.91 6.56 -20.51
CA PRO A 281 13.74 5.39 -19.66
C PRO A 281 14.10 5.67 -18.20
N ASP A 282 14.89 6.71 -17.92
CA ASP A 282 15.43 6.98 -16.59
C ASP A 282 14.37 7.49 -15.64
N VAL A 283 14.30 6.90 -14.44
CA VAL A 283 13.43 7.35 -13.37
C VAL A 283 14.16 8.38 -12.52
N PRO A 284 13.67 9.64 -12.45
CA PRO A 284 14.29 10.64 -11.59
C PRO A 284 14.25 10.22 -10.12
N GLY A 285 15.29 10.59 -9.38
CA GLY A 285 15.34 10.33 -7.94
C GLY A 285 14.79 11.51 -7.11
N PHE A 286 14.46 11.25 -5.85
CA PHE A 286 14.05 12.31 -4.90
C PHE A 286 15.13 13.37 -4.62
N SER A 287 16.35 13.10 -5.03
CA SER A 287 17.45 14.08 -4.96
C SER A 287 17.40 15.13 -6.07
N SER A 288 16.67 14.88 -7.14
CA SER A 288 16.55 15.76 -8.32
C SER A 288 15.15 15.65 -8.91
N LEU A 289 14.16 16.08 -8.11
CA LEU A 289 12.75 16.06 -8.56
C LEU A 289 12.59 17.02 -9.76
N PRO A 290 11.92 16.58 -10.83
CA PRO A 290 11.55 17.45 -11.94
C PRO A 290 10.63 18.59 -11.46
N SER A 291 10.76 19.77 -12.07
CA SER A 291 9.81 20.89 -11.94
C SER A 291 8.48 20.54 -12.58
N GLY A 292 7.41 21.22 -12.23
CA GLY A 292 6.08 21.01 -12.83
C GLY A 292 5.57 19.59 -12.63
N CYS A 293 5.02 19.00 -13.70
CA CYS A 293 4.57 17.61 -13.69
C CYS A 293 5.77 16.65 -13.50
N ARG A 294 5.82 15.89 -12.43
CA ARG A 294 6.95 14.98 -12.12
C ARG A 294 7.23 13.93 -13.18
N PHE A 295 6.24 13.60 -14.02
CA PHE A 295 6.39 12.63 -15.12
C PHE A 295 6.84 13.27 -16.44
N HIS A 296 6.93 14.60 -16.56
CA HIS A 296 7.19 15.30 -17.83
C HIS A 296 8.47 14.84 -18.54
N THR A 297 9.53 14.48 -17.80
CA THR A 297 10.80 14.02 -18.39
C THR A 297 10.68 12.70 -19.14
N ARG A 298 9.66 11.89 -18.81
CA ARG A 298 9.37 10.58 -19.40
C ARG A 298 8.11 10.56 -20.26
N CYS A 299 7.28 11.60 -20.14
CA CYS A 299 5.94 11.64 -20.74
C CYS A 299 5.98 11.73 -22.27
N PRO A 300 5.36 10.78 -23.01
CA PRO A 300 5.25 10.87 -24.46
C PRO A 300 4.35 12.03 -24.92
N GLU A 301 3.44 12.47 -24.07
CA GLU A 301 2.46 13.54 -24.33
C GLU A 301 2.89 14.88 -23.66
N PHE A 302 4.21 15.12 -23.56
CA PHE A 302 4.76 16.31 -22.94
C PHE A 302 4.39 17.60 -23.70
N MET A 303 3.93 18.59 -22.95
CA MET A 303 3.66 19.95 -23.44
C MET A 303 4.73 20.90 -22.89
N GLU A 304 5.60 21.38 -23.80
CA GLU A 304 6.69 22.32 -23.46
C GLU A 304 6.12 23.65 -22.95
N GLY A 305 6.79 24.22 -21.94
CA GLY A 305 6.36 25.48 -21.31
C GLY A 305 5.16 25.34 -20.37
N LYS A 306 4.55 24.15 -20.27
CA LYS A 306 3.44 23.86 -19.33
C LYS A 306 3.78 22.73 -18.38
N CYS A 307 4.05 21.53 -18.90
CA CYS A 307 4.34 20.37 -18.08
C CYS A 307 5.64 20.47 -17.29
N ASP A 308 6.62 21.20 -17.77
CA ASP A 308 7.93 21.44 -17.14
C ASP A 308 7.95 22.64 -16.19
N VAL A 309 6.94 23.51 -16.27
CA VAL A 309 6.86 24.75 -15.47
C VAL A 309 5.87 24.59 -14.32
N GLU A 310 4.65 24.10 -14.60
CA GLU A 310 3.56 24.07 -13.65
C GLU A 310 3.14 22.65 -13.30
N GLU A 311 2.86 22.43 -12.01
CA GLU A 311 2.32 21.16 -11.53
C GLU A 311 0.82 21.09 -11.83
N PRO A 312 0.34 20.01 -12.52
CA PRO A 312 -1.07 19.84 -12.77
C PRO A 312 -1.84 19.56 -11.47
N PRO A 313 -2.96 20.23 -11.21
CA PRO A 313 -3.86 19.87 -10.14
C PRO A 313 -4.54 18.52 -10.43
N LEU A 314 -5.25 17.96 -9.45
CA LEU A 314 -6.09 16.80 -9.66
C LEU A 314 -7.42 17.23 -10.31
N PHE A 315 -7.54 17.07 -11.62
CA PHE A 315 -8.79 17.29 -12.36
C PHE A 315 -9.76 16.13 -12.10
N ASP A 316 -11.06 16.44 -12.01
CA ASP A 316 -12.11 15.41 -11.97
C ASP A 316 -12.54 15.08 -13.40
N VAL A 317 -12.46 13.82 -13.77
CA VAL A 317 -12.84 13.33 -15.10
C VAL A 317 -13.78 12.14 -14.92
N GLY A 318 -15.08 12.41 -14.96
CA GLY A 318 -16.10 11.37 -14.79
C GLY A 318 -16.03 10.63 -13.45
N GLY A 319 -15.79 11.37 -12.35
CA GLY A 319 -15.68 10.84 -10.99
C GLY A 319 -14.32 10.21 -10.67
N ARG A 320 -13.35 10.27 -11.58
CA ARG A 320 -11.94 9.89 -11.37
C ARG A 320 -11.08 11.15 -11.30
N LYS A 321 -10.01 11.09 -10.51
CA LYS A 321 -9.08 12.21 -10.36
C LYS A 321 -7.78 11.92 -11.09
N VAL A 322 -7.29 12.89 -11.87
CA VAL A 322 -6.04 12.76 -12.64
C VAL A 322 -5.24 14.06 -12.61
N ALA A 323 -3.94 13.96 -12.28
CA ALA A 323 -2.99 15.08 -12.27
C ALA A 323 -2.30 15.18 -13.65
N CYS A 324 -3.01 15.65 -14.68
CA CYS A 324 -2.47 15.75 -16.02
C CYS A 324 -3.14 16.89 -16.80
N TRP A 325 -2.33 17.77 -17.40
CA TRP A 325 -2.79 18.92 -18.19
C TRP A 325 -3.61 18.58 -19.42
N LEU A 326 -3.57 17.33 -19.91
CA LEU A 326 -4.45 16.84 -20.97
C LEU A 326 -5.94 16.97 -20.62
N TYR A 327 -6.26 17.08 -19.34
CA TYR A 327 -7.64 17.11 -18.82
C TYR A 327 -8.05 18.45 -18.24
N GLU A 328 -7.28 19.52 -18.48
CA GLU A 328 -7.58 20.87 -17.98
C GLU A 328 -8.98 21.36 -18.35
N ASN A 329 -9.41 21.08 -19.58
CA ASN A 329 -10.72 21.49 -20.10
C ASN A 329 -11.81 20.41 -19.99
N SER A 330 -11.56 19.32 -19.27
CA SER A 330 -12.50 18.19 -19.18
C SER A 330 -13.55 18.35 -18.05
N GLY A 331 -13.51 19.44 -17.31
CA GLY A 331 -14.45 19.76 -16.23
C GLY A 331 -15.76 20.41 -16.63
N ASP A 332 -15.94 20.70 -17.92
CA ASP A 332 -17.13 21.43 -18.46
C ASP A 332 -18.04 20.55 -19.34
N VAL A 333 -18.03 19.22 -19.19
CA VAL A 333 -18.93 18.30 -19.89
C VAL A 333 -19.76 17.47 -18.93
#